data_96230720165c099152d010003d6c81de
#
_entry.id   96230720165c099152d010003d6c81de
#
_cell.length_a   1.000
_cell.length_b   1.000
_cell.length_c   1.000
_cell.angle_alpha   90.00
_cell.angle_beta   90.00
_cell.angle_gamma   90.00
#
_symmetry.space_group_name_H-M   'P 1'
#
loop_
_entity.id
_entity.type
_entity.pdbx_description
1 polymer ?
#
loop_
_entity_poly.entity_id
_entity_poly.type
_entity_poly.pdbx_seq_one_letter_code
_entity_poly.pdbx_strand_id
1 'polypeptide(L)'
;DVDTTTISVDKKGAVKETIIEDFDKDYYDAAELSQMIEQEITEYNSRVSADGNVELSSCEEIADGAQIKVVIEYASFADYHDMNGRVLFAGTVSDAYNAGYEFVAMQSADGQSIDGAKVLEMGDKYIVISEETLSIKTDGKIAYVSEGVSIVGDKSAVLPDDGEKLSYIIYE
;
A
#
# COMPACT_ATOMS: atom_id res chain seq x y z
N ASP A 1 -13.76 -7.78 -4.31
CA ASP A 1 -12.83 -7.98 -5.42
C ASP A 1 -12.05 -6.70 -5.70
N VAL A 2 -10.79 -6.85 -6.05
CA VAL A 2 -9.88 -5.76 -6.37
C VAL A 2 -9.63 -5.83 -7.87
N ASP A 3 -9.96 -4.75 -8.60
CA ASP A 3 -9.83 -4.70 -10.06
C ASP A 3 -8.54 -4.00 -10.52
N THR A 4 -7.79 -3.42 -9.59
CA THR A 4 -6.55 -2.69 -9.85
C THR A 4 -5.53 -3.01 -8.77
N THR A 5 -4.25 -2.76 -9.05
CA THR A 5 -3.18 -2.92 -8.06
C THR A 5 -3.50 -2.11 -6.81
N THR A 6 -3.52 -2.80 -5.67
CA THR A 6 -3.99 -2.27 -4.39
C THR A 6 -3.07 -2.69 -3.26
N ILE A 7 -2.79 -1.76 -2.35
CA ILE A 7 -2.16 -2.04 -1.08
C ILE A 7 -3.22 -1.92 0.02
N SER A 8 -3.38 -2.97 0.81
CA SER A 8 -4.21 -2.96 2.02
C SER A 8 -3.31 -2.89 3.24
N VAL A 9 -3.64 -2.03 4.17
CA VAL A 9 -2.91 -1.90 5.45
C VAL A 9 -3.86 -2.12 6.62
N ASP A 10 -3.35 -2.73 7.69
CA ASP A 10 -4.07 -2.84 8.95
C ASP A 10 -3.47 -1.92 10.03
N LYS A 11 -4.16 -1.83 11.16
CA LYS A 11 -3.75 -0.99 12.29
C LYS A 11 -2.45 -1.47 12.98
N LYS A 12 -2.00 -2.67 12.69
CA LYS A 12 -0.74 -3.23 13.19
C LYS A 12 0.43 -2.96 12.26
N GLY A 13 0.18 -2.38 11.08
CA GLY A 13 1.19 -2.09 10.07
C GLY A 13 1.47 -3.25 9.11
N ALA A 14 0.69 -4.32 9.15
CA ALA A 14 0.78 -5.39 8.17
C ALA A 14 0.24 -4.92 6.82
N VAL A 15 0.84 -5.42 5.75
CA VAL A 15 0.56 -4.99 4.37
C VAL A 15 0.19 -6.20 3.51
N LYS A 16 -0.84 -6.04 2.70
CA LYS A 16 -1.20 -6.98 1.65
C LYS A 16 -1.20 -6.25 0.32
N GLU A 17 -0.32 -6.68 -0.57
CA GLU A 17 -0.23 -6.16 -1.93
C GLU A 17 -0.98 -7.09 -2.88
N THR A 18 -1.91 -6.53 -3.64
CA THR A 18 -2.59 -7.23 -4.73
C THR A 18 -2.17 -6.56 -6.04
N ILE A 19 -1.40 -7.27 -6.85
CA ILE A 19 -0.93 -6.79 -8.15
C ILE A 19 -1.86 -7.36 -9.22
N ILE A 20 -2.39 -6.49 -10.07
CA ILE A 20 -3.16 -6.89 -11.24
C ILE A 20 -2.53 -6.24 -12.47
N GLU A 21 -2.05 -7.06 -13.39
CA GLU A 21 -1.38 -6.62 -14.60
C GLU A 21 -1.84 -7.42 -15.82
N ASP A 22 -1.68 -6.84 -17.00
CA ASP A 22 -1.92 -7.53 -18.26
C ASP A 22 -0.96 -8.72 -18.43
N PHE A 23 -1.52 -9.84 -18.88
CA PHE A 23 -0.80 -11.11 -19.02
C PHE A 23 -1.11 -11.77 -20.36
N ASP A 24 -1.16 -10.96 -21.41
CA ASP A 24 -1.68 -11.31 -22.73
C ASP A 24 -0.59 -11.72 -23.76
N LYS A 25 0.66 -11.90 -23.34
CA LYS A 25 1.76 -12.31 -24.22
C LYS A 25 1.91 -13.82 -24.22
N ASP A 26 2.14 -14.40 -25.41
CA ASP A 26 2.30 -15.85 -25.62
C ASP A 26 3.46 -16.47 -24.82
N TYR A 27 4.45 -15.64 -24.43
CA TYR A 27 5.61 -16.09 -23.66
C TYR A 27 5.45 -15.92 -22.14
N TYR A 28 4.31 -15.43 -21.67
CA TYR A 28 4.04 -15.33 -20.24
C TYR A 28 3.60 -16.67 -19.67
N ASP A 29 4.16 -17.03 -18.52
CA ASP A 29 3.89 -18.27 -17.79
C ASP A 29 3.73 -17.97 -16.30
N ALA A 30 2.54 -18.23 -15.78
CA ALA A 30 2.20 -17.96 -14.37
C ALA A 30 3.04 -18.81 -13.40
N ALA A 31 3.40 -20.04 -13.76
CA ALA A 31 4.24 -20.90 -12.93
C ALA A 31 5.68 -20.37 -12.83
N GLU A 32 6.24 -19.90 -13.94
CA GLU A 32 7.56 -19.26 -13.95
C GLU A 32 7.57 -17.97 -13.11
N LEU A 33 6.54 -17.13 -13.26
CA LEU A 33 6.39 -15.91 -12.48
C LEU A 33 6.30 -16.21 -10.99
N SER A 34 5.48 -17.20 -10.61
CA SER A 34 5.35 -17.66 -9.23
C SER A 34 6.69 -18.10 -8.64
N GLN A 35 7.46 -18.90 -9.39
CA GLN A 35 8.79 -19.34 -8.96
C GLN A 35 9.77 -18.18 -8.76
N MET A 36 9.77 -17.20 -9.68
CA MET A 36 10.63 -16.01 -9.58
C MET A 36 10.29 -15.21 -8.31
N ILE A 37 9.01 -14.98 -8.05
CA ILE A 37 8.55 -14.25 -6.86
C ILE A 37 8.92 -15.01 -5.59
N GLU A 38 8.66 -16.31 -5.53
CA GLU A 38 9.01 -17.15 -4.38
C GLU A 38 10.52 -17.16 -4.10
N GLN A 39 11.34 -17.15 -5.14
CA GLN A 39 12.79 -17.07 -5.00
C GLN A 39 13.21 -15.73 -4.39
N GLU A 40 12.69 -14.61 -4.89
CA GLU A 40 12.97 -13.28 -4.36
C GLU A 40 12.53 -13.16 -2.89
N ILE A 41 11.35 -13.68 -2.56
CA ILE A 41 10.83 -13.71 -1.20
C ILE A 41 11.73 -14.54 -0.28
N THR A 42 12.14 -15.71 -0.72
CA THR A 42 13.03 -16.59 0.05
C THR A 42 14.37 -15.91 0.31
N GLU A 43 14.96 -15.25 -0.68
CA GLU A 43 16.20 -14.51 -0.54
C GLU A 43 16.04 -13.34 0.45
N TYR A 44 14.94 -12.59 0.35
CA TYR A 44 14.64 -11.50 1.30
C TYR A 44 14.50 -12.03 2.73
N ASN A 45 13.65 -13.03 2.95
CA ASN A 45 13.40 -13.60 4.27
C ASN A 45 14.68 -14.14 4.92
N SER A 46 15.59 -14.72 4.13
CA SER A 46 16.86 -15.25 4.63
C SER A 46 17.78 -14.16 5.17
N ARG A 47 17.63 -12.91 4.72
CA ARG A 47 18.44 -11.76 5.14
C ARG A 47 17.89 -11.04 6.37
N VAL A 48 16.57 -11.05 6.58
CA VAL A 48 15.91 -10.18 7.57
C VAL A 48 15.34 -10.92 8.77
N SER A 49 14.89 -12.15 8.59
CA SER A 49 14.30 -12.95 9.69
C SER A 49 14.35 -14.44 9.35
N ALA A 50 14.38 -15.25 10.40
CA ALA A 50 14.19 -16.70 10.28
C ALA A 50 12.72 -17.10 10.17
N ASP A 51 11.79 -16.19 10.46
CA ASP A 51 10.36 -16.49 10.62
C ASP A 51 9.49 -16.08 9.41
N GLY A 52 10.11 -15.71 8.29
CA GLY A 52 9.40 -15.38 7.05
C GLY A 52 8.54 -14.11 7.16
N ASN A 53 9.12 -12.97 6.84
CA ASN A 53 8.45 -11.68 6.92
C ASN A 53 7.54 -11.40 5.71
N VAL A 54 7.76 -12.10 4.61
CA VAL A 54 7.01 -11.94 3.35
C VAL A 54 6.55 -13.30 2.86
N GLU A 55 5.34 -13.36 2.34
CA GLU A 55 4.73 -14.59 1.83
C GLU A 55 3.99 -14.32 0.51
N LEU A 56 4.18 -15.20 -0.48
CA LEU A 56 3.35 -15.24 -1.67
C LEU A 56 2.06 -15.99 -1.35
N SER A 57 0.92 -15.29 -1.28
CA SER A 57 -0.37 -15.90 -0.98
C SER A 57 -1.01 -16.54 -2.20
N SER A 58 -0.91 -15.89 -3.37
CA SER A 58 -1.42 -16.45 -4.63
C SER A 58 -0.75 -15.82 -5.85
N CYS A 59 -0.74 -16.57 -6.95
CA CYS A 59 -0.32 -16.10 -8.26
C CYS A 59 -1.18 -16.85 -9.29
N GLU A 60 -2.17 -16.19 -9.86
CA GLU A 60 -3.17 -16.85 -10.70
C GLU A 60 -3.56 -16.00 -11.92
N GLU A 61 -3.81 -16.66 -13.02
CA GLU A 61 -4.40 -16.01 -14.19
C GLU A 61 -5.87 -15.70 -13.92
N ILE A 62 -6.30 -14.51 -14.32
CA ILE A 62 -7.69 -14.04 -14.24
C ILE A 62 -8.13 -13.49 -15.61
N ALA A 63 -9.40 -13.16 -15.76
CA ALA A 63 -9.97 -12.62 -17.00
C ALA A 63 -9.67 -13.51 -18.23
N ASP A 64 -9.90 -14.83 -18.08
CA ASP A 64 -9.64 -15.84 -19.11
C ASP A 64 -8.18 -15.85 -19.62
N GLY A 65 -7.23 -15.58 -18.70
CA GLY A 65 -5.80 -15.54 -19.01
C GLY A 65 -5.27 -14.20 -19.52
N ALA A 66 -6.13 -13.19 -19.65
CA ALA A 66 -5.72 -11.86 -20.11
C ALA A 66 -4.97 -11.05 -19.05
N GLN A 67 -5.14 -11.40 -17.77
CA GLN A 67 -4.49 -10.73 -16.64
C GLN A 67 -3.91 -11.73 -15.65
N ILE A 68 -2.93 -11.29 -14.88
CA ILE A 68 -2.39 -12.02 -13.72
C ILE A 68 -2.74 -11.28 -12.44
N LYS A 69 -3.11 -12.03 -11.41
CA LYS A 69 -3.31 -11.53 -10.07
C LYS A 69 -2.30 -12.16 -9.12
N VAL A 70 -1.48 -11.33 -8.52
CA VAL A 70 -0.47 -11.75 -7.54
C VAL A 70 -0.80 -11.13 -6.20
N VAL A 71 -0.86 -11.92 -5.14
CA VAL A 71 -1.09 -11.45 -3.77
C VAL A 71 0.12 -11.79 -2.92
N ILE A 72 0.74 -10.76 -2.35
CA ILE A 72 1.90 -10.86 -1.47
C ILE A 72 1.53 -10.24 -0.12
N GLU A 73 1.83 -10.94 0.96
CA GLU A 73 1.62 -10.46 2.33
C GLU A 73 2.96 -10.15 2.98
N TYR A 74 3.04 -8.98 3.59
CA TYR A 74 4.20 -8.46 4.31
C TYR A 74 3.84 -8.31 5.78
N ALA A 75 4.70 -8.80 6.67
CA ALA A 75 4.48 -8.68 8.12
C ALA A 75 4.44 -7.22 8.58
N SER A 76 5.15 -6.32 7.87
CA SER A 76 5.16 -4.90 8.15
C SER A 76 5.37 -4.06 6.88
N PHE A 77 5.02 -2.76 6.98
CA PHE A 77 5.33 -1.80 5.91
C PHE A 77 6.84 -1.65 5.67
N ALA A 78 7.67 -1.88 6.68
CA ALA A 78 9.12 -1.86 6.54
C ALA A 78 9.60 -2.98 5.61
N ASP A 79 9.02 -4.17 5.70
CA ASP A 79 9.32 -5.28 4.78
C ASP A 79 8.93 -4.93 3.34
N TYR A 80 7.78 -4.29 3.16
CA TYR A 80 7.36 -3.80 1.85
C TYR A 80 8.36 -2.79 1.27
N HIS A 81 8.75 -1.79 2.06
CA HIS A 81 9.74 -0.78 1.67
C HIS A 81 11.09 -1.41 1.32
N ASP A 82 11.60 -2.28 2.18
CA ASP A 82 12.92 -2.89 2.02
C ASP A 82 12.99 -3.81 0.80
N MET A 83 11.91 -4.55 0.53
CA MET A 83 11.86 -5.47 -0.61
C MET A 83 11.66 -4.75 -1.95
N ASN A 84 10.84 -3.69 -1.98
CA ASN A 84 10.43 -3.02 -3.21
C ASN A 84 11.16 -1.71 -3.49
N GLY A 85 11.87 -1.14 -2.51
CA GLY A 85 12.54 0.16 -2.66
C GLY A 85 11.58 1.33 -2.83
N ARG A 86 10.33 1.20 -2.36
CA ARG A 86 9.28 2.22 -2.47
C ARG A 86 8.88 2.72 -1.10
N VAL A 87 8.59 4.02 -0.99
CA VAL A 87 8.13 4.62 0.26
C VAL A 87 6.73 4.12 0.59
N LEU A 88 6.62 3.46 1.73
CA LEU A 88 5.36 3.10 2.36
C LEU A 88 5.51 3.23 3.87
N PHE A 89 4.61 3.95 4.49
CA PHE A 89 4.49 4.04 5.95
C PHE A 89 3.05 3.72 6.36
N ALA A 90 2.89 2.92 7.39
CA ALA A 90 1.59 2.62 7.99
C ALA A 90 1.73 2.55 9.51
N GLY A 91 1.02 3.42 10.22
CA GLY A 91 1.06 3.51 11.67
C GLY A 91 0.19 4.65 12.16
N THR A 92 0.46 5.16 13.34
CA THR A 92 -0.23 6.37 13.84
C THR A 92 0.40 7.63 13.28
N VAL A 93 -0.33 8.73 13.33
CA VAL A 93 0.20 10.06 12.98
C VAL A 93 1.41 10.41 13.85
N SER A 94 1.37 10.08 15.14
CA SER A 94 2.52 10.27 16.04
C SER A 94 3.74 9.46 15.60
N ASP A 95 3.55 8.21 15.17
CA ASP A 95 4.64 7.37 14.65
C ASP A 95 5.24 7.96 13.38
N ALA A 96 4.42 8.49 12.48
CA ALA A 96 4.89 9.14 11.26
C ALA A 96 5.70 10.41 11.57
N TYR A 97 5.24 11.22 12.51
CA TYR A 97 5.98 12.39 12.99
C TYR A 97 7.35 12.00 13.54
N ASN A 98 7.39 10.98 14.40
CA ASN A 98 8.64 10.48 14.97
C ASN A 98 9.58 9.87 13.93
N ALA A 99 9.03 9.35 12.83
CA ALA A 99 9.80 8.85 11.69
C ALA A 99 10.36 9.97 10.78
N GLY A 100 9.99 11.24 11.03
CA GLY A 100 10.51 12.40 10.31
C GLY A 100 9.63 12.88 9.15
N TYR A 101 8.41 12.38 9.02
CA TYR A 101 7.48 12.87 7.99
C TYR A 101 6.95 14.26 8.33
N GLU A 102 6.91 15.13 7.34
CA GLU A 102 6.26 16.44 7.41
C GLU A 102 4.82 16.32 6.93
N PHE A 103 3.89 16.98 7.61
CA PHE A 103 2.49 16.91 7.24
C PHE A 103 2.07 18.11 6.39
N VAL A 104 1.20 17.81 5.43
CA VAL A 104 0.64 18.75 4.47
C VAL A 104 -0.82 19.02 4.77
N ALA A 105 -1.40 20.03 4.12
CA ALA A 105 -2.83 20.26 4.16
C ALA A 105 -3.60 19.06 3.60
N MET A 106 -4.73 18.72 4.20
CA MET A 106 -5.55 17.58 3.84
C MET A 106 -7.02 17.95 3.78
N GLN A 107 -7.82 17.14 3.10
CA GLN A 107 -9.28 17.31 2.99
C GLN A 107 -10.02 16.05 3.39
N SER A 108 -11.17 16.24 4.03
CA SER A 108 -12.13 15.17 4.26
C SER A 108 -12.99 14.88 3.03
N ALA A 109 -13.74 13.77 3.05
CA ALA A 109 -14.65 13.39 1.96
C ALA A 109 -15.74 14.45 1.68
N ASP A 110 -16.15 15.21 2.67
CA ASP A 110 -17.13 16.30 2.55
C ASP A 110 -16.51 17.67 2.25
N GLY A 111 -15.19 17.71 1.96
CA GLY A 111 -14.49 18.90 1.51
C GLY A 111 -13.97 19.82 2.62
N GLN A 112 -14.01 19.40 3.88
CA GLN A 112 -13.40 20.16 4.97
C GLN A 112 -11.88 20.08 4.88
N SER A 113 -11.22 21.24 4.93
CA SER A 113 -9.76 21.34 4.88
C SER A 113 -9.17 21.50 6.26
N ILE A 114 -8.04 20.83 6.50
CA ILE A 114 -7.19 21.03 7.68
C ILE A 114 -5.75 21.28 7.21
N ASP A 115 -5.00 22.03 8.00
CA ASP A 115 -3.58 22.25 7.75
C ASP A 115 -2.70 21.17 8.42
N GLY A 116 -1.41 21.17 8.13
CA GLY A 116 -0.46 20.22 8.70
C GLY A 116 -0.35 20.29 10.23
N ALA A 117 -0.57 21.46 10.82
CA ALA A 117 -0.57 21.62 12.28
C ALA A 117 -1.77 20.89 12.93
N LYS A 118 -2.92 20.92 12.27
CA LYS A 118 -4.11 20.17 12.71
C LYS A 118 -3.92 18.66 12.57
N VAL A 119 -3.21 18.21 11.55
CA VAL A 119 -2.84 16.79 11.40
C VAL A 119 -2.05 16.31 12.62
N LEU A 120 -1.09 17.11 13.11
CA LEU A 120 -0.30 16.77 14.31
C LEU A 120 -1.17 16.59 15.58
N GLU A 121 -2.29 17.28 15.69
CA GLU A 121 -3.22 17.13 16.82
C GLU A 121 -3.95 15.77 16.80
N MET A 122 -3.94 15.07 15.69
CA MET A 122 -4.57 13.74 15.52
C MET A 122 -3.58 12.59 15.73
N GLY A 123 -2.69 12.71 16.69
CA GLY A 123 -1.59 11.76 16.91
C GLY A 123 -1.99 10.31 17.12
N ASP A 124 -3.20 10.05 17.59
CA ASP A 124 -3.77 8.71 17.83
C ASP A 124 -4.50 8.11 16.60
N LYS A 125 -4.72 8.90 15.55
CA LYS A 125 -5.30 8.40 14.29
C LYS A 125 -4.25 7.65 13.49
N TYR A 126 -4.72 6.80 12.59
CA TYR A 126 -3.85 6.02 11.71
C TYR A 126 -3.58 6.76 10.40
N ILE A 127 -2.40 6.54 9.84
CA ILE A 127 -1.98 7.18 8.59
C ILE A 127 -1.27 6.19 7.68
N VAL A 128 -1.53 6.31 6.37
CA VAL A 128 -0.77 5.67 5.30
C VAL A 128 -0.09 6.74 4.48
N ILE A 129 1.18 6.56 4.19
CA ILE A 129 1.98 7.44 3.33
C ILE A 129 2.60 6.59 2.23
N SER A 130 2.38 6.98 0.97
CA SER A 130 2.92 6.27 -0.20
C SER A 130 3.31 7.25 -1.30
N GLU A 131 4.29 6.89 -2.12
CA GLU A 131 4.71 7.63 -3.32
C GLU A 131 4.18 7.00 -4.62
N GLU A 132 3.49 5.89 -4.55
CA GLU A 132 3.11 5.08 -5.71
C GLU A 132 1.73 5.46 -6.25
N THR A 133 1.54 5.21 -7.55
CA THR A 133 0.25 5.33 -8.24
C THR A 133 -0.51 4.01 -8.12
N LEU A 134 -1.35 3.88 -7.09
CA LEU A 134 -2.12 2.66 -6.82
C LEU A 134 -3.35 2.97 -5.95
N SER A 135 -4.16 1.96 -5.69
CA SER A 135 -5.26 2.05 -4.75
C SER A 135 -4.82 1.65 -3.35
N ILE A 136 -5.36 2.31 -2.34
CA ILE A 136 -5.14 1.98 -0.92
C ILE A 136 -6.46 1.53 -0.31
N LYS A 137 -6.41 0.42 0.44
CA LYS A 137 -7.48 0.00 1.35
C LYS A 137 -6.98 0.11 2.79
N THR A 138 -7.80 0.70 3.63
CA THR A 138 -7.52 0.89 5.05
C THR A 138 -8.40 0.00 5.92
N ASP A 139 -7.95 -0.31 7.11
CA ASP A 139 -8.69 -1.13 8.08
C ASP A 139 -9.85 -0.36 8.74
N GLY A 140 -9.76 0.96 8.78
CA GLY A 140 -10.80 1.86 9.29
C GLY A 140 -11.31 2.84 8.24
N LYS A 141 -12.27 3.67 8.64
CA LYS A 141 -12.86 4.68 7.76
C LYS A 141 -11.88 5.82 7.47
N ILE A 142 -11.73 6.17 6.20
CA ILE A 142 -10.89 7.28 5.76
C ILE A 142 -11.52 8.61 6.21
N ALA A 143 -10.73 9.42 6.91
CA ALA A 143 -11.13 10.73 7.43
C ALA A 143 -10.61 11.88 6.58
N TYR A 144 -9.32 11.87 6.23
CA TYR A 144 -8.66 12.93 5.47
C TYR A 144 -7.67 12.36 4.47
N VAL A 145 -7.51 13.05 3.35
CA VAL A 145 -6.52 12.71 2.31
C VAL A 145 -5.79 13.96 1.83
N SER A 146 -4.56 13.81 1.37
CA SER A 146 -3.78 14.88 0.75
C SER A 146 -4.28 15.21 -0.66
N GLU A 147 -3.82 16.35 -1.20
CA GLU A 147 -4.18 16.81 -2.55
C GLU A 147 -3.93 15.74 -3.62
N GLY A 148 -4.89 15.58 -4.52
CA GLY A 148 -4.83 14.61 -5.62
C GLY A 148 -5.30 13.20 -5.28
N VAL A 149 -5.41 12.84 -4.01
CA VAL A 149 -5.97 11.54 -3.58
C VAL A 149 -7.49 11.57 -3.69
N SER A 150 -8.06 10.55 -4.32
CA SER A 150 -9.52 10.41 -4.48
C SER A 150 -10.06 9.36 -3.52
N ILE A 151 -10.99 9.76 -2.65
CA ILE A 151 -11.73 8.82 -1.78
C ILE A 151 -12.82 8.16 -2.65
N VAL A 152 -12.75 6.84 -2.80
CA VAL A 152 -13.68 6.07 -3.65
C VAL A 152 -14.60 5.14 -2.86
N GLY A 153 -14.45 5.10 -1.56
CA GLY A 153 -15.28 4.33 -0.62
C GLY A 153 -14.88 4.65 0.82
N ASP A 154 -15.62 4.15 1.78
CA ASP A 154 -15.35 4.42 3.20
C ASP A 154 -13.92 4.06 3.62
N LYS A 155 -13.37 3.01 3.02
CA LYS A 155 -12.05 2.46 3.35
C LYS A 155 -11.12 2.36 2.12
N SER A 156 -11.43 3.09 1.05
CA SER A 156 -10.69 2.97 -0.21
C SER A 156 -10.39 4.34 -0.80
N ALA A 157 -9.16 4.49 -1.28
CA ALA A 157 -8.71 5.69 -1.97
C ALA A 157 -7.80 5.33 -3.14
N VAL A 158 -7.76 6.22 -4.14
CA VAL A 158 -6.88 6.10 -5.30
C VAL A 158 -5.85 7.22 -5.23
N LEU A 159 -4.57 6.84 -5.31
CA LEU A 159 -3.46 7.78 -5.29
C LEU A 159 -3.22 8.37 -6.68
N PRO A 160 -2.83 9.66 -6.76
CA PRO A 160 -2.60 10.32 -8.04
C PRO A 160 -1.32 9.84 -8.72
N ASP A 161 -1.28 9.98 -10.06
CA ASP A 161 -0.09 9.81 -10.86
C ASP A 161 0.63 11.17 -11.00
N ASP A 162 1.32 11.61 -9.95
CA ASP A 162 2.02 12.89 -9.90
C ASP A 162 3.53 12.76 -9.62
N GLY A 163 4.10 11.63 -9.99
CA GLY A 163 5.53 11.36 -9.87
C GLY A 163 5.95 10.91 -8.48
N GLU A 164 6.95 11.55 -7.89
CA GLU A 164 7.54 11.13 -6.61
C GLU A 164 6.91 11.83 -5.40
N LYS A 165 5.78 12.50 -5.58
CA LYS A 165 5.10 13.20 -4.48
C LYS A 165 4.45 12.22 -3.53
N LEU A 166 4.62 12.45 -2.22
CA LEU A 166 3.98 11.64 -1.20
C LEU A 166 2.48 11.93 -1.11
N SER A 167 1.69 10.87 -1.03
CA SER A 167 0.27 10.91 -0.74
C SER A 167 0.02 10.46 0.70
N TYR A 168 -0.91 11.11 1.38
CA TYR A 168 -1.24 10.88 2.78
C TYR A 168 -2.71 10.52 2.92
N ILE A 169 -3.02 9.49 3.71
CA ILE A 169 -4.38 9.06 4.02
C ILE A 169 -4.46 8.88 5.53
N ILE A 170 -5.37 9.61 6.19
CA ILE A 170 -5.67 9.45 7.62
C ILE A 170 -6.98 8.68 7.76
N TYR A 171 -7.00 7.69 8.64
CA TYR A 171 -8.17 6.86 8.89
C TYR A 171 -8.33 6.52 10.38
N GLU A 172 -9.53 6.06 10.75
CA GLU A 172 -9.94 5.74 12.12
C GLU A 172 -9.80 4.27 12.49
#